data_be3f34b3f383f868ec3eb812fc505136
#
_entry.id   be3f34b3f383f868ec3eb812fc505136
#
_cell.length_a   1.000
_cell.length_b   1.000
_cell.length_c   1.000
_cell.angle_alpha   90.00
_cell.angle_beta   90.00
_cell.angle_gamma   90.00
#
_symmetry.space_group_name_H-M   'P 1'
#
loop_
_entity.id
_entity.type
_entity.pdbx_description
1 polymer ?
#
loop_
_entity_poly.entity_id
_entity_poly.type
_entity_poly.pdbx_seq_one_letter_code
_entity_poly.pdbx_strand_id
1 'polypeptide(L)'
;STASLVLGVASANSNPSGVLLAGVAGLVAGAMSMATGEYVSVSSQADTENAALVQEKRELEIDYQGEVRELTSLYMQRGLDPALARQVAEQLMVKDALDAHAREELGLTDTNSAQPLQAAVFSALSFSAGALLPLIVAWLSPPKLVFLSIILSTLFSLAVLGYISAAVSKASPVKI
;
A
#
# COMPACT_ATOMS: atom_id res chain seq x y z
N SER A 1 17.96 -5.58 2.86
CA SER A 1 17.61 -5.42 1.44
C SER A 1 18.55 -6.24 0.56
N THR A 2 18.20 -6.44 -0.72
CA THR A 2 19.02 -7.18 -1.68
C THR A 2 20.41 -6.58 -1.82
N ALA A 3 20.53 -5.25 -1.83
CA ALA A 3 21.83 -4.55 -1.87
C ALA A 3 22.74 -4.94 -0.69
N SER A 4 22.19 -4.99 0.53
CA SER A 4 22.97 -5.38 1.72
C SER A 4 23.43 -6.84 1.65
N LEU A 5 22.58 -7.73 1.15
CA LEU A 5 22.94 -9.14 0.94
C LEU A 5 24.07 -9.28 -0.08
N VAL A 6 23.95 -8.59 -1.23
CA VAL A 6 24.96 -8.61 -2.30
C VAL A 6 26.28 -8.02 -1.79
N LEU A 7 26.25 -6.91 -1.04
CA LEU A 7 27.43 -6.33 -0.41
C LEU A 7 28.10 -7.29 0.60
N GLY A 8 27.33 -7.95 1.45
CA GLY A 8 27.83 -8.92 2.42
C GLY A 8 28.55 -10.08 1.74
N VAL A 9 27.95 -10.65 0.69
CA VAL A 9 28.57 -11.76 -0.06
C VAL A 9 29.78 -11.29 -0.86
N ALA A 10 29.72 -10.09 -1.47
CA ALA A 10 30.87 -9.52 -2.19
C ALA A 10 32.06 -9.24 -1.27
N SER A 11 31.81 -8.88 0.00
CA SER A 11 32.86 -8.67 1.00
C SER A 11 33.50 -9.96 1.48
N ALA A 12 32.70 -11.04 1.57
CA ALA A 12 33.15 -12.34 2.06
C ALA A 12 33.79 -13.20 0.97
N ASN A 13 33.40 -13.02 -0.28
CA ASN A 13 33.84 -13.85 -1.41
C ASN A 13 33.92 -13.03 -2.70
N SER A 14 35.09 -13.03 -3.32
CA SER A 14 35.33 -12.30 -4.58
C SER A 14 34.80 -13.02 -5.83
N ASN A 15 34.08 -14.16 -5.70
CA ASN A 15 33.54 -14.87 -6.85
C ASN A 15 32.26 -14.17 -7.39
N PRO A 16 32.29 -13.58 -8.58
CA PRO A 16 31.17 -12.87 -9.17
C PRO A 16 29.90 -13.71 -9.29
N SER A 17 30.03 -15.00 -9.60
CA SER A 17 28.88 -15.91 -9.72
C SER A 17 28.18 -16.13 -8.37
N GLY A 18 28.92 -16.23 -7.28
CA GLY A 18 28.35 -16.34 -5.92
C GLY A 18 27.59 -15.08 -5.49
N VAL A 19 28.14 -13.92 -5.83
CA VAL A 19 27.49 -12.62 -5.56
C VAL A 19 26.16 -12.50 -6.31
N LEU A 20 26.16 -12.83 -7.62
CA LEU A 20 24.95 -12.80 -8.43
C LEU A 20 23.91 -13.82 -7.95
N LEU A 21 24.33 -15.06 -7.63
CA LEU A 21 23.44 -16.08 -7.12
C LEU A 21 22.76 -15.65 -5.82
N ALA A 22 23.52 -15.11 -4.88
CA ALA A 22 22.98 -14.57 -3.63
C ALA A 22 22.02 -13.41 -3.87
N GLY A 23 22.34 -12.54 -4.82
CA GLY A 23 21.49 -11.42 -5.18
C GLY A 23 20.18 -11.83 -5.83
N VAL A 24 20.19 -12.81 -6.75
CA VAL A 24 18.97 -13.38 -7.36
C VAL A 24 18.12 -14.09 -6.31
N ALA A 25 18.75 -14.90 -5.45
CA ALA A 25 18.05 -15.53 -4.33
C ALA A 25 17.41 -14.50 -3.40
N GLY A 26 18.13 -13.42 -3.07
CA GLY A 26 17.62 -12.32 -2.27
C GLY A 26 16.47 -11.55 -2.95
N LEU A 27 16.52 -11.39 -4.29
CA LEU A 27 15.43 -10.80 -5.06
C LEU A 27 14.18 -11.65 -4.96
N VAL A 28 14.28 -12.93 -5.25
CA VAL A 28 13.13 -13.86 -5.23
C VAL A 28 12.55 -13.96 -3.83
N ALA A 29 13.38 -14.20 -2.82
CA ALA A 29 12.95 -14.30 -1.42
C ALA A 29 12.30 -12.98 -0.93
N GLY A 30 12.88 -11.83 -1.27
CA GLY A 30 12.35 -10.53 -0.91
C GLY A 30 11.03 -10.20 -1.59
N ALA A 31 10.91 -10.49 -2.89
CA ALA A 31 9.66 -10.29 -3.63
C ALA A 31 8.52 -11.14 -3.06
N MET A 32 8.79 -12.42 -2.78
CA MET A 32 7.79 -13.32 -2.17
C MET A 32 7.42 -12.88 -0.75
N SER A 33 8.40 -12.47 0.06
CA SER A 33 8.16 -11.97 1.42
C SER A 33 7.29 -10.72 1.43
N MET A 34 7.62 -9.75 0.56
CA MET A 34 6.85 -8.51 0.41
C MET A 34 5.43 -8.79 -0.08
N ALA A 35 5.28 -9.64 -1.10
CA ALA A 35 3.96 -10.02 -1.63
C ALA A 35 3.10 -10.70 -0.57
N THR A 36 3.67 -11.64 0.18
CA THR A 36 2.94 -12.38 1.23
C THR A 36 2.55 -11.44 2.39
N GLY A 37 3.48 -10.59 2.83
CA GLY A 37 3.21 -9.63 3.89
C GLY A 37 2.09 -8.64 3.52
N GLU A 38 2.15 -8.10 2.32
CA GLU A 38 1.13 -7.19 1.79
C GLU A 38 -0.23 -7.90 1.62
N TYR A 39 -0.22 -9.12 1.06
CA TYR A 39 -1.43 -9.92 0.93
C TYR A 39 -2.13 -10.13 2.28
N VAL A 40 -1.40 -10.57 3.29
CA VAL A 40 -1.96 -10.81 4.64
C VAL A 40 -2.48 -9.53 5.26
N SER A 41 -1.73 -8.43 5.15
CA SER A 41 -2.13 -7.12 5.70
C SER A 41 -3.43 -6.63 5.06
N VAL A 42 -3.50 -6.61 3.73
CA VAL A 42 -4.67 -6.12 3.00
C VAL A 42 -5.84 -7.11 3.07
N SER A 43 -5.60 -8.43 3.20
CA SER A 43 -6.67 -9.40 3.50
C SER A 43 -7.30 -9.15 4.85
N SER A 44 -6.51 -8.86 5.88
CA SER A 44 -7.05 -8.51 7.20
C SER A 44 -7.88 -7.23 7.17
N GLN A 45 -7.48 -6.25 6.36
CA GLN A 45 -8.28 -5.05 6.12
C GLN A 45 -9.59 -5.40 5.41
N ALA A 46 -9.56 -6.19 4.34
CA ALA A 46 -10.76 -6.64 3.62
C ALA A 46 -11.72 -7.41 4.52
N ASP A 47 -11.21 -8.26 5.40
CA ASP A 47 -12.03 -9.00 6.37
C ASP A 47 -12.72 -8.05 7.37
N THR A 48 -12.01 -7.00 7.82
CA THR A 48 -12.57 -5.98 8.71
C THR A 48 -13.64 -5.14 8.01
N GLU A 49 -13.40 -4.71 6.76
CA GLU A 49 -14.38 -4.00 5.93
C GLU A 49 -15.64 -4.84 5.70
N ASN A 50 -15.48 -6.12 5.36
CA ASN A 50 -16.58 -7.05 5.18
C ASN A 50 -17.38 -7.29 6.48
N ALA A 51 -16.70 -7.41 7.62
CA ALA A 51 -17.37 -7.58 8.91
C ALA A 51 -18.20 -6.33 9.26
N ALA A 52 -17.69 -5.12 9.01
CA ALA A 52 -18.41 -3.88 9.20
C ALA A 52 -19.66 -3.80 8.30
N LEU A 53 -19.53 -4.15 7.01
CA LEU A 53 -20.70 -4.19 6.10
C LEU A 53 -21.76 -5.21 6.49
N VAL A 54 -21.36 -6.35 7.02
CA VAL A 54 -22.30 -7.38 7.54
C VAL A 54 -23.04 -6.87 8.78
N GLN A 55 -22.33 -6.16 9.66
CA GLN A 55 -22.92 -5.53 10.83
C GLN A 55 -23.93 -4.45 10.41
N GLU A 56 -23.52 -3.54 9.54
CA GLU A 56 -24.34 -2.46 9.00
C GLU A 56 -25.64 -2.96 8.36
N LYS A 57 -25.53 -3.99 7.53
CA LYS A 57 -26.70 -4.64 6.93
C LYS A 57 -27.67 -5.16 7.99
N ARG A 58 -27.15 -5.72 9.08
CA ARG A 58 -27.99 -6.23 10.17
C ARG A 58 -28.67 -5.10 10.95
N GLU A 59 -27.99 -3.98 11.17
CA GLU A 59 -28.53 -2.79 11.84
C GLU A 59 -29.65 -2.18 11.02
N LEU A 60 -29.47 -2.05 9.70
CA LEU A 60 -30.50 -1.63 8.76
C LEU A 60 -31.75 -2.54 8.78
N GLU A 61 -31.60 -3.85 8.99
CA GLU A 61 -32.72 -4.80 9.12
C GLU A 61 -33.45 -4.67 10.45
N ILE A 62 -32.75 -4.27 11.54
CA ILE A 62 -33.32 -4.20 12.91
C ILE A 62 -33.99 -2.84 13.17
N ASP A 63 -33.33 -1.73 12.86
CA ASP A 63 -33.85 -0.37 13.12
C ASP A 63 -33.57 0.61 11.96
N TYR A 64 -34.20 0.38 10.83
CA TYR A 64 -34.08 1.25 9.65
C TYR A 64 -34.29 2.74 9.97
N GLN A 65 -35.20 3.06 10.92
CA GLN A 65 -35.46 4.47 11.29
C GLN A 65 -34.34 5.03 12.18
N GLY A 66 -33.65 4.17 12.93
CA GLY A 66 -32.44 4.52 13.65
C GLY A 66 -31.34 4.93 12.70
N GLU A 67 -31.12 4.12 11.68
CA GLU A 67 -30.11 4.34 10.65
C GLU A 67 -30.38 5.62 9.83
N VAL A 68 -31.64 5.93 9.51
CA VAL A 68 -31.99 7.25 8.92
C VAL A 68 -31.59 8.40 9.83
N ARG A 69 -31.78 8.26 11.17
CA ARG A 69 -31.39 9.32 12.13
C ARG A 69 -29.86 9.44 12.23
N GLU A 70 -29.15 8.32 12.18
CA GLU A 70 -27.69 8.30 12.23
C GLU A 70 -27.10 9.00 11.01
N LEU A 71 -27.52 8.62 9.81
CA LEU A 71 -27.07 9.27 8.58
C LEU A 71 -27.45 10.76 8.54
N THR A 72 -28.62 11.13 9.05
CA THR A 72 -29.01 12.55 9.24
C THR A 72 -28.02 13.27 10.13
N SER A 73 -27.64 12.66 11.27
CA SER A 73 -26.67 13.23 12.20
C SER A 73 -25.30 13.45 11.56
N LEU A 74 -24.82 12.51 10.75
CA LEU A 74 -23.56 12.65 10.00
C LEU A 74 -23.60 13.86 9.05
N TYR A 75 -24.70 14.06 8.33
CA TYR A 75 -24.83 15.22 7.45
C TYR A 75 -24.94 16.54 8.22
N MET A 76 -25.60 16.55 9.38
CA MET A 76 -25.63 17.74 10.26
C MET A 76 -24.22 18.08 10.76
N GLN A 77 -23.41 17.11 11.14
CA GLN A 77 -22.00 17.34 11.54
C GLN A 77 -21.15 17.91 10.39
N ARG A 78 -21.51 17.62 9.15
CA ARG A 78 -20.89 18.22 7.95
C ARG A 78 -21.42 19.62 7.61
N GLY A 79 -22.34 20.15 8.42
CA GLY A 79 -22.82 21.52 8.30
C GLY A 79 -24.14 21.70 7.54
N LEU A 80 -24.88 20.62 7.24
CA LEU A 80 -26.20 20.75 6.65
C LEU A 80 -27.24 21.17 7.70
N ASP A 81 -28.23 21.95 7.26
CA ASP A 81 -29.41 22.24 8.06
C ASP A 81 -30.18 20.95 8.42
N PRO A 82 -30.76 20.80 9.61
CA PRO A 82 -31.43 19.58 10.05
C PRO A 82 -32.51 19.07 9.11
N ALA A 83 -33.29 19.97 8.52
CA ALA A 83 -34.37 19.57 7.61
C ALA A 83 -33.78 19.04 6.28
N LEU A 84 -32.75 19.71 5.75
CA LEU A 84 -32.05 19.27 4.55
C LEU A 84 -31.27 17.99 4.79
N ALA A 85 -30.56 17.87 5.89
CA ALA A 85 -29.81 16.65 6.27
C ALA A 85 -30.70 15.42 6.27
N ARG A 86 -31.90 15.54 6.86
CA ARG A 86 -32.88 14.47 6.90
C ARG A 86 -33.39 14.11 5.51
N GLN A 87 -33.71 15.11 4.67
CA GLN A 87 -34.17 14.86 3.31
C GLN A 87 -33.11 14.14 2.46
N VAL A 88 -31.83 14.52 2.62
CA VAL A 88 -30.71 13.88 1.93
C VAL A 88 -30.57 12.44 2.39
N ALA A 89 -30.57 12.19 3.71
CA ALA A 89 -30.48 10.85 4.29
C ALA A 89 -31.61 9.95 3.77
N GLU A 90 -32.86 10.40 3.86
CA GLU A 90 -34.03 9.63 3.41
C GLU A 90 -33.93 9.28 1.90
N GLN A 91 -33.47 10.20 1.05
CA GLN A 91 -33.32 9.94 -0.38
C GLN A 91 -32.20 8.93 -0.69
N LEU A 92 -31.09 9.02 0.00
CA LEU A 92 -29.97 8.09 -0.17
C LEU A 92 -30.35 6.69 0.33
N MET A 93 -30.99 6.60 1.48
CA MET A 93 -31.50 5.35 2.05
C MET A 93 -32.50 4.63 1.13
N VAL A 94 -33.38 5.38 0.46
CA VAL A 94 -34.32 4.80 -0.53
C VAL A 94 -33.58 4.28 -1.76
N LYS A 95 -32.48 4.92 -2.16
CA LYS A 95 -31.69 4.52 -3.33
C LYS A 95 -30.90 3.24 -3.05
N ASP A 96 -30.08 3.26 -2.02
CA ASP A 96 -29.29 2.12 -1.51
C ASP A 96 -28.81 2.46 -0.11
N ALA A 97 -29.49 1.90 0.90
CA ALA A 97 -29.20 2.19 2.28
C ALA A 97 -27.81 1.71 2.70
N LEU A 98 -27.43 0.50 2.28
CA LEU A 98 -26.12 -0.06 2.63
C LEU A 98 -24.97 0.72 1.98
N ASP A 99 -25.09 1.10 0.70
CA ASP A 99 -24.08 1.92 0.03
C ASP A 99 -23.97 3.32 0.66
N ALA A 100 -25.11 3.91 1.09
CA ALA A 100 -25.09 5.20 1.75
C ALA A 100 -24.30 5.17 3.07
N HIS A 101 -24.55 4.19 3.94
CA HIS A 101 -23.80 4.01 5.20
C HIS A 101 -22.35 3.60 4.95
N ALA A 102 -22.12 2.65 4.03
CA ALA A 102 -20.77 2.24 3.66
C ALA A 102 -19.87 3.44 3.28
N ARG A 103 -20.41 4.38 2.51
CA ARG A 103 -19.66 5.59 2.08
C ARG A 103 -19.52 6.63 3.16
N GLU A 104 -20.59 6.93 3.85
CA GLU A 104 -20.68 8.11 4.71
C GLU A 104 -20.17 7.84 6.13
N GLU A 105 -20.37 6.64 6.63
CA GLU A 105 -19.98 6.20 7.97
C GLU A 105 -18.67 5.41 7.94
N LEU A 106 -18.60 4.35 7.12
CA LEU A 106 -17.44 3.47 7.06
C LEU A 106 -16.33 4.00 6.14
N GLY A 107 -16.60 5.02 5.31
CA GLY A 107 -15.65 5.57 4.35
C GLY A 107 -15.29 4.61 3.21
N LEU A 108 -16.11 3.58 2.99
CA LEU A 108 -15.88 2.56 1.97
C LEU A 108 -16.45 3.02 0.63
N THR A 109 -15.60 3.00 -0.39
CA THR A 109 -16.00 3.29 -1.77
C THR A 109 -15.43 2.23 -2.69
N ASP A 110 -15.98 2.07 -3.89
CA ASP A 110 -15.47 1.13 -4.90
C ASP A 110 -13.98 1.33 -5.21
N THR A 111 -13.47 2.54 -5.00
CA THR A 111 -12.07 2.89 -5.24
C THR A 111 -11.16 2.65 -4.04
N ASN A 112 -11.71 2.57 -2.82
CA ASN A 112 -10.95 2.45 -1.57
C ASN A 112 -11.07 1.06 -0.92
N SER A 113 -11.88 0.15 -1.48
CA SER A 113 -12.01 -1.21 -0.94
C SER A 113 -10.69 -1.96 -1.04
N ALA A 114 -10.37 -2.73 -0.01
CA ALA A 114 -9.14 -3.49 0.09
C ALA A 114 -9.05 -4.56 -0.99
N GLN A 115 -7.94 -4.58 -1.75
CA GLN A 115 -7.69 -5.51 -2.85
C GLN A 115 -6.39 -6.31 -2.62
N PRO A 116 -6.43 -7.40 -1.84
CA PRO A 116 -5.23 -8.10 -1.37
C PRO A 116 -4.32 -8.61 -2.49
N LEU A 117 -4.89 -9.23 -3.52
CA LEU A 117 -4.11 -9.78 -4.63
C LEU A 117 -3.40 -8.67 -5.42
N GLN A 118 -4.09 -7.59 -5.70
CA GLN A 118 -3.53 -6.45 -6.41
C GLN A 118 -2.39 -5.82 -5.61
N ALA A 119 -2.59 -5.59 -4.31
CA ALA A 119 -1.57 -5.07 -3.42
C ALA A 119 -0.32 -5.96 -3.38
N ALA A 120 -0.50 -7.28 -3.24
CA ALA A 120 0.60 -8.25 -3.25
C ALA A 120 1.40 -8.21 -4.55
N VAL A 121 0.73 -8.19 -5.70
CA VAL A 121 1.40 -8.15 -7.01
C VAL A 121 2.18 -6.85 -7.18
N PHE A 122 1.59 -5.70 -6.86
CA PHE A 122 2.29 -4.41 -6.94
C PHE A 122 3.46 -4.33 -5.96
N SER A 123 3.33 -4.90 -4.77
CA SER A 123 4.42 -4.96 -3.78
C SER A 123 5.60 -5.80 -4.30
N ALA A 124 5.33 -7.01 -4.85
CA ALA A 124 6.35 -7.85 -5.46
C ALA A 124 7.06 -7.17 -6.64
N LEU A 125 6.31 -6.52 -7.54
CA LEU A 125 6.86 -5.83 -8.71
C LEU A 125 7.71 -4.64 -8.31
N SER A 126 7.25 -3.83 -7.35
CA SER A 126 7.98 -2.68 -6.83
C SER A 126 9.30 -3.08 -6.16
N PHE A 127 9.25 -4.14 -5.32
CA PHE A 127 10.46 -4.69 -4.73
C PHE A 127 11.42 -5.20 -5.79
N SER A 128 10.93 -5.97 -6.77
CA SER A 128 11.75 -6.53 -7.84
C SER A 128 12.42 -5.44 -8.68
N ALA A 129 11.70 -4.40 -9.05
CA ALA A 129 12.24 -3.26 -9.77
C ALA A 129 13.37 -2.57 -8.99
N GLY A 130 13.17 -2.33 -7.69
CA GLY A 130 14.22 -1.74 -6.84
C GLY A 130 15.42 -2.66 -6.61
N ALA A 131 15.20 -3.97 -6.52
CA ALA A 131 16.26 -4.95 -6.30
C ALA A 131 17.09 -5.27 -7.55
N LEU A 132 16.52 -5.10 -8.76
CA LEU A 132 17.23 -5.32 -10.01
C LEU A 132 18.42 -4.36 -10.19
N LEU A 133 18.31 -3.13 -9.72
CA LEU A 133 19.35 -2.12 -9.92
C LEU A 133 20.70 -2.51 -9.26
N PRO A 134 20.77 -2.85 -7.97
CA PRO A 134 22.03 -3.31 -7.38
C PRO A 134 22.55 -4.61 -8.00
N LEU A 135 21.67 -5.48 -8.52
CA LEU A 135 22.07 -6.69 -9.24
C LEU A 135 22.71 -6.37 -10.57
N ILE A 136 22.12 -5.49 -11.36
CA ILE A 136 22.68 -5.04 -12.64
C ILE A 136 24.04 -4.37 -12.42
N VAL A 137 24.14 -3.52 -11.41
CA VAL A 137 25.40 -2.87 -11.05
C VAL A 137 26.45 -3.89 -10.62
N ALA A 138 26.07 -4.89 -9.81
CA ALA A 138 26.98 -5.96 -9.41
C ALA A 138 27.49 -6.78 -10.62
N TRP A 139 26.62 -7.04 -11.58
CA TRP A 139 26.96 -7.79 -12.80
C TRP A 139 27.88 -7.03 -13.74
N LEU A 140 27.68 -5.73 -13.90
CA LEU A 140 28.45 -4.89 -14.83
C LEU A 140 29.76 -4.35 -14.22
N SER A 141 29.90 -4.37 -12.90
CA SER A 141 31.05 -3.76 -12.22
C SER A 141 32.28 -4.69 -12.25
N PRO A 142 33.49 -4.14 -12.48
CA PRO A 142 34.72 -4.89 -12.26
C PRO A 142 34.83 -5.41 -10.82
N PRO A 143 35.37 -6.63 -10.58
CA PRO A 143 35.44 -7.21 -9.26
C PRO A 143 36.02 -6.31 -8.15
N LYS A 144 37.00 -5.48 -8.50
CA LYS A 144 37.64 -4.55 -7.53
C LYS A 144 36.74 -3.37 -7.14
N LEU A 145 35.74 -3.02 -7.93
CA LEU A 145 34.90 -1.85 -7.74
C LEU A 145 33.45 -2.22 -7.35
N VAL A 146 33.08 -3.51 -7.38
CA VAL A 146 31.70 -3.99 -7.11
C VAL A 146 31.14 -3.41 -5.82
N PHE A 147 31.92 -3.46 -4.73
CA PHE A 147 31.49 -2.95 -3.43
C PHE A 147 31.11 -1.45 -3.48
N LEU A 148 32.03 -0.64 -3.99
CA LEU A 148 31.83 0.81 -4.09
C LEU A 148 30.70 1.17 -5.06
N SER A 149 30.63 0.49 -6.21
CA SER A 149 29.60 0.72 -7.22
C SER A 149 28.18 0.43 -6.68
N ILE A 150 28.00 -0.64 -5.92
CA ILE A 150 26.71 -0.96 -5.31
C ILE A 150 26.31 0.10 -4.27
N ILE A 151 27.24 0.54 -3.42
CA ILE A 151 26.94 1.59 -2.42
C ILE A 151 26.52 2.88 -3.11
N LEU A 152 27.32 3.36 -4.07
CA LEU A 152 27.05 4.61 -4.75
C LEU A 152 25.74 4.57 -5.55
N SER A 153 25.48 3.48 -6.28
CA SER A 153 24.23 3.33 -7.04
C SER A 153 23.01 3.23 -6.13
N THR A 154 23.13 2.56 -4.99
CA THR A 154 22.04 2.45 -4.02
C THR A 154 21.74 3.81 -3.39
N LEU A 155 22.73 4.55 -2.94
CA LEU A 155 22.55 5.89 -2.38
C LEU A 155 21.97 6.85 -3.41
N PHE A 156 22.46 6.81 -4.64
CA PHE A 156 21.94 7.62 -5.74
C PHE A 156 20.45 7.29 -6.00
N SER A 157 20.10 6.00 -6.07
CA SER A 157 18.71 5.57 -6.29
C SER A 157 17.78 6.02 -5.17
N LEU A 158 18.21 5.90 -3.91
CA LEU A 158 17.44 6.37 -2.77
C LEU A 158 17.23 7.89 -2.83
N ALA A 159 18.25 8.64 -3.19
CA ALA A 159 18.14 10.10 -3.36
C ALA A 159 17.16 10.46 -4.47
N VAL A 160 17.24 9.78 -5.63
CA VAL A 160 16.32 9.99 -6.76
C VAL A 160 14.88 9.64 -6.38
N LEU A 161 14.66 8.48 -5.75
CA LEU A 161 13.33 8.05 -5.29
C LEU A 161 12.76 9.02 -4.25
N GLY A 162 13.57 9.46 -3.28
CA GLY A 162 13.16 10.46 -2.31
C GLY A 162 12.77 11.79 -2.96
N TYR A 163 13.55 12.24 -3.94
CA TYR A 163 13.24 13.45 -4.69
C TYR A 163 11.93 13.33 -5.49
N ILE A 164 11.75 12.21 -6.22
CA ILE A 164 10.51 11.95 -6.98
C ILE A 164 9.31 11.90 -6.04
N SER A 165 9.42 11.17 -4.92
CA SER A 165 8.36 11.09 -3.92
C SER A 165 7.97 12.46 -3.37
N ALA A 166 8.95 13.28 -3.02
CA ALA A 166 8.70 14.64 -2.55
C ALA A 166 8.05 15.52 -3.63
N ALA A 167 8.48 15.39 -4.87
CA ALA A 167 7.92 16.16 -6.00
C ALA A 167 6.46 15.78 -6.28
N VAL A 168 6.14 14.49 -6.24
CA VAL A 168 4.76 13.98 -6.44
C VAL A 168 3.86 14.39 -5.28
N SER A 169 4.35 14.32 -4.05
CA SER A 169 3.59 14.68 -2.84
C SER A 169 3.50 16.20 -2.62
N LYS A 170 4.11 17.03 -3.48
CA LYS A 170 4.26 18.48 -3.29
C LYS A 170 4.88 18.85 -1.93
N ALA A 171 5.61 17.94 -1.33
CA ALA A 171 6.31 18.12 -0.06
C ALA A 171 7.71 18.71 -0.31
N SER A 172 8.27 19.41 0.68
CA SER A 172 9.65 19.89 0.59
C SER A 172 10.63 18.71 0.65
N PRO A 173 11.54 18.54 -0.33
CA PRO A 173 12.48 17.41 -0.35
C PRO A 173 13.50 17.41 0.80
N VAL A 174 13.57 18.47 1.59
CA VAL A 174 14.53 18.65 2.71
C VAL A 174 13.94 18.26 4.07
N LYS A 175 12.66 17.84 4.14
CA LYS A 175 11.99 17.47 5.40
C LYS A 175 11.84 15.96 5.60
N ILE A 176 12.60 15.15 4.90
CA ILE A 176 12.64 13.69 5.10
C ILE A 176 13.93 13.31 5.83
#